data_acb015c3d3e880542bd557e35f058258
#
_entry.id   acb015c3d3e880542bd557e35f058258
#
_cell.length_a   1.000
_cell.length_b   1.000
_cell.length_c   1.000
_cell.angle_alpha   90.00
_cell.angle_beta   90.00
_cell.angle_gamma   90.00
#
_symmetry.space_group_name_H-M   'P 1'
#
loop_
_entity.id
_entity.type
_entity.pdbx_description
1 polymer ?
#
loop_
_entity_poly.entity_id
_entity_poly.type
_entity_poly.pdbx_seq_one_letter_code
_entity_poly.pdbx_strand_id
1 'polypeptide(L)'
;MYVDGNNILAFERNGDVLTTRWDIDELAEWLRGFIDHMVEDPYPVAVAGEYAAIKDINARDFDSDDKEDFDAYYDKLDEWNLRHRWHPASSGAILADVYFQLVGEYVEISWNNKESDEDVRFLNLLGGTKVRKDVYFDTVDAFLKEYALHWFYLP
;
A
#
# COMPACT_ATOMS: atom_id res chain seq x y z
N MET A 1 -5.15 7.57 7.21
CA MET A 1 -3.90 6.83 7.52
C MET A 1 -2.79 7.85 7.72
N TYR A 2 -2.07 7.74 8.82
CA TYR A 2 -0.93 8.60 9.11
C TYR A 2 0.34 7.78 9.01
N VAL A 3 1.30 8.26 8.24
CA VAL A 3 2.62 7.66 8.08
C VAL A 3 3.65 8.76 8.34
N ASP A 4 4.49 8.57 9.35
CA ASP A 4 5.48 9.55 9.81
C ASP A 4 4.90 10.98 10.02
N GLY A 5 3.74 11.03 10.68
CA GLY A 5 3.02 12.28 10.95
C GLY A 5 2.25 12.88 9.75
N ASN A 6 2.39 12.33 8.55
CA ASN A 6 1.71 12.79 7.36
C ASN A 6 0.41 12.01 7.12
N ASN A 7 -0.71 12.70 6.91
CA ASN A 7 -1.93 12.07 6.47
C ASN A 7 -1.86 11.80 4.95
N ILE A 8 -1.49 10.57 4.57
CA ILE A 8 -1.32 10.17 3.17
C ILE A 8 -2.64 10.06 2.40
N LEU A 9 -3.77 10.14 3.09
CA LEU A 9 -5.13 10.11 2.52
C LEU A 9 -5.80 11.49 2.50
N ALA A 10 -5.05 12.55 2.82
CA ALA A 10 -5.56 13.92 2.68
C ALA A 10 -5.51 14.33 1.22
N PHE A 11 -6.62 14.89 0.73
CA PHE A 11 -6.75 15.37 -0.63
C PHE A 11 -7.53 16.70 -0.68
N GLU A 12 -7.31 17.45 -1.75
CA GLU A 12 -8.06 18.65 -2.08
C GLU A 12 -9.13 18.30 -3.12
N ARG A 13 -10.35 18.80 -2.88
CA ARG A 13 -11.46 18.73 -3.82
C ARG A 13 -12.26 20.03 -3.74
N ASN A 14 -12.42 20.72 -4.87
CA ASN A 14 -13.14 22.01 -4.96
C ASN A 14 -12.62 23.09 -4.00
N GLY A 15 -11.33 23.09 -3.67
CA GLY A 15 -10.70 24.02 -2.73
C GLY A 15 -10.80 23.64 -1.25
N ASP A 16 -11.48 22.55 -0.92
CA ASP A 16 -11.56 22.01 0.44
C ASP A 16 -10.56 20.87 0.66
N VAL A 17 -9.88 20.87 1.81
CA VAL A 17 -9.02 19.76 2.24
C VAL A 17 -9.86 18.74 2.98
N LEU A 18 -9.92 17.55 2.43
CA LEU A 18 -10.69 16.43 2.92
C LEU A 18 -9.78 15.23 3.26
N THR A 19 -10.32 14.28 3.97
CA THR A 19 -9.65 13.00 4.25
C THR A 19 -10.60 11.86 3.88
N THR A 20 -10.11 10.90 3.12
CA THR A 20 -10.89 9.70 2.80
C THR A 20 -11.27 8.95 4.07
N ARG A 21 -12.53 8.52 4.10
CA ARG A 21 -13.06 7.60 5.09
C ARG A 21 -13.49 6.32 4.38
N TRP A 22 -13.09 5.18 4.90
CA TRP A 22 -13.44 3.87 4.35
C TRP A 22 -13.65 2.88 5.49
N ASP A 23 -14.16 1.72 5.14
CA ASP A 23 -14.34 0.61 6.06
C ASP A 23 -12.97 0.03 6.46
N ILE A 24 -12.71 -0.05 7.75
CA ILE A 24 -11.47 -0.55 8.32
C ILE A 24 -11.35 -2.08 8.20
N ASP A 25 -12.46 -2.76 7.94
CA ASP A 25 -12.55 -4.22 7.84
C ASP A 25 -11.65 -4.74 6.72
N GLU A 26 -11.67 -4.10 5.55
CA GLU A 26 -10.84 -4.47 4.41
C GLU A 26 -9.35 -4.42 4.74
N LEU A 27 -8.91 -3.38 5.46
CA LEU A 27 -7.51 -3.29 5.90
C LEU A 27 -7.15 -4.38 6.90
N ALA A 28 -8.03 -4.65 7.87
CA ALA A 28 -7.79 -5.66 8.88
C ALA A 28 -7.73 -7.07 8.29
N GLU A 29 -8.62 -7.39 7.35
CA GLU A 29 -8.62 -8.68 6.64
C GLU A 29 -7.38 -8.84 5.77
N TRP A 30 -6.99 -7.80 5.03
CA TRP A 30 -5.80 -7.81 4.22
C TRP A 30 -4.53 -8.00 5.06
N LEU A 31 -4.38 -7.25 6.16
CA LEU A 31 -3.25 -7.41 7.09
C LEU A 31 -3.18 -8.83 7.66
N ARG A 32 -4.31 -9.43 8.06
CA ARG A 32 -4.34 -10.82 8.55
C ARG A 32 -3.91 -11.84 7.50
N GLY A 33 -4.28 -11.60 6.24
CA GLY A 33 -4.00 -12.54 5.15
C GLY A 33 -2.55 -12.47 4.66
N PHE A 34 -1.91 -11.30 4.73
CA PHE A 34 -0.65 -11.06 4.02
C PHE A 34 0.52 -10.58 4.89
N ILE A 35 0.32 -10.41 6.21
CA ILE A 35 1.37 -9.87 7.09
C ILE A 35 2.66 -10.69 7.04
N ASP A 36 2.57 -12.00 6.96
CA ASP A 36 3.74 -12.89 6.90
C ASP A 36 4.47 -12.76 5.55
N HIS A 37 3.74 -12.54 4.46
CA HIS A 37 4.30 -12.40 3.11
C HIS A 37 5.05 -11.08 2.91
N MET A 38 4.64 -10.01 3.58
CA MET A 38 5.36 -8.74 3.53
C MET A 38 6.81 -8.84 4.01
N VAL A 39 7.14 -9.90 4.74
CA VAL A 39 8.44 -10.11 5.39
C VAL A 39 9.41 -10.87 4.50
N GLU A 40 8.93 -11.70 3.57
CA GLU A 40 9.71 -12.74 2.91
C GLU A 40 10.05 -12.44 1.46
N ASP A 41 9.19 -11.70 0.75
CA ASP A 41 9.33 -11.53 -0.69
C ASP A 41 10.04 -10.23 -1.07
N PRO A 42 11.24 -10.28 -1.68
CA PRO A 42 11.85 -9.10 -2.27
C PRO A 42 11.02 -8.58 -3.44
N TYR A 43 11.23 -7.32 -3.83
CA TYR A 43 10.60 -6.78 -5.02
C TYR A 43 10.96 -7.65 -6.25
N PRO A 44 9.96 -8.09 -7.07
CA PRO A 44 10.11 -9.26 -7.95
C PRO A 44 10.95 -9.01 -9.20
N VAL A 45 11.19 -7.75 -9.55
CA VAL A 45 11.94 -7.38 -10.75
C VAL A 45 13.03 -6.35 -10.45
N ALA A 46 14.08 -6.34 -11.27
CA ALA A 46 15.22 -5.45 -11.09
C ALA A 46 14.94 -4.10 -11.76
N VAL A 47 14.40 -3.16 -10.98
CA VAL A 47 14.16 -1.77 -11.42
C VAL A 47 14.70 -0.77 -10.42
N ALA A 48 15.02 0.45 -10.90
CA ALA A 48 15.43 1.54 -10.02
C ALA A 48 14.28 2.03 -9.16
N GLY A 49 14.59 2.45 -7.93
CA GLY A 49 13.61 3.05 -7.02
C GLY A 49 14.07 2.95 -5.57
N GLU A 50 13.91 4.03 -4.83
CA GLU A 50 14.20 4.06 -3.40
C GLU A 50 13.16 3.29 -2.60
N TYR A 51 11.89 3.36 -3.04
CA TYR A 51 10.74 2.74 -2.39
C TYR A 51 9.99 1.82 -3.35
N ALA A 52 9.23 0.86 -2.82
CA ALA A 52 8.41 -0.06 -3.59
C ALA A 52 7.41 0.68 -4.50
N ALA A 53 6.79 1.76 -4.03
CA ALA A 53 5.90 2.60 -4.84
C ALA A 53 6.59 3.20 -6.08
N ILE A 54 7.87 3.60 -5.96
CA ILE A 54 8.66 4.11 -7.11
C ILE A 54 9.06 2.97 -8.02
N LYS A 55 9.44 1.82 -7.46
CA LYS A 55 9.78 0.63 -8.25
C LYS A 55 8.58 0.17 -9.09
N ASP A 56 7.35 0.18 -8.52
CA ASP A 56 6.15 -0.22 -9.24
C ASP A 56 5.85 0.73 -10.42
N ILE A 57 6.03 2.04 -10.23
CA ILE A 57 5.91 3.01 -11.33
C ILE A 57 6.92 2.68 -12.45
N ASN A 58 8.18 2.48 -12.11
CA ASN A 58 9.24 2.23 -13.10
C ASN A 58 9.13 0.84 -13.74
N ALA A 59 8.56 -0.14 -13.05
CA ALA A 59 8.35 -1.48 -13.58
C ALA A 59 7.27 -1.53 -14.66
N ARG A 60 6.33 -0.58 -14.66
CA ARG A 60 5.25 -0.49 -15.67
C ARG A 60 5.73 -0.02 -17.05
N ASP A 61 6.95 0.50 -17.14
CA ASP A 61 7.57 0.90 -18.40
C ASP A 61 8.21 -0.29 -19.16
N PHE A 62 8.11 -1.53 -18.62
CA PHE A 62 8.63 -2.72 -19.29
C PHE A 62 7.83 -3.01 -20.55
N ASP A 63 8.55 -3.21 -21.65
CA ASP A 63 7.99 -3.63 -22.95
C ASP A 63 8.84 -4.78 -23.52
N SER A 64 8.17 -5.71 -24.19
CA SER A 64 8.81 -6.85 -24.88
C SER A 64 7.99 -7.22 -26.10
N ASP A 65 8.68 -7.45 -27.23
CA ASP A 65 8.07 -8.01 -28.44
C ASP A 65 7.68 -9.49 -28.26
N ASP A 66 8.27 -10.17 -27.26
CA ASP A 66 7.90 -11.53 -26.88
C ASP A 66 6.75 -11.50 -25.86
N LYS A 67 5.62 -12.07 -26.27
CA LYS A 67 4.43 -12.10 -25.45
C LYS A 67 4.60 -12.94 -24.17
N GLU A 68 5.35 -14.06 -24.25
CA GLU A 68 5.57 -14.92 -23.07
C GLU A 68 6.42 -14.21 -22.03
N ASP A 69 7.45 -13.47 -22.46
CA ASP A 69 8.27 -12.66 -21.59
C ASP A 69 7.48 -11.50 -20.97
N PHE A 70 6.63 -10.84 -21.77
CA PHE A 70 5.74 -9.78 -21.31
C PHE A 70 4.78 -10.28 -20.23
N ASP A 71 4.01 -11.34 -20.54
CA ASP A 71 3.04 -11.92 -19.62
C ASP A 71 3.73 -12.39 -18.33
N ALA A 72 4.87 -13.12 -18.43
CA ALA A 72 5.61 -13.60 -17.26
C ALA A 72 6.18 -12.47 -16.38
N TYR A 73 6.51 -11.32 -16.95
CA TYR A 73 6.97 -10.16 -16.20
C TYR A 73 5.84 -9.56 -15.36
N TYR A 74 4.69 -9.32 -15.99
CA TYR A 74 3.54 -8.71 -15.32
C TYR A 74 2.87 -9.66 -14.32
N ASP A 75 2.82 -10.97 -14.60
CA ASP A 75 2.34 -11.97 -13.64
C ASP A 75 3.12 -11.92 -12.32
N LYS A 76 4.45 -11.77 -12.37
CA LYS A 76 5.27 -11.63 -11.17
C LYS A 76 4.97 -10.34 -10.40
N LEU A 77 4.77 -9.24 -11.12
CA LEU A 77 4.42 -7.95 -10.50
C LEU A 77 3.06 -8.03 -9.82
N ASP A 78 2.06 -8.58 -10.50
CA ASP A 78 0.70 -8.68 -9.99
C ASP A 78 0.62 -9.61 -8.78
N GLU A 79 1.34 -10.74 -8.82
CA GLU A 79 1.44 -11.67 -7.69
C GLU A 79 2.08 -11.00 -6.46
N TRP A 80 3.16 -10.22 -6.67
CA TRP A 80 3.80 -9.46 -5.60
C TRP A 80 2.88 -8.35 -5.09
N ASN A 81 2.27 -7.57 -5.98
CA ASN A 81 1.36 -6.48 -5.64
C ASN A 81 0.16 -6.97 -4.82
N LEU A 82 -0.40 -8.12 -5.14
CA LEU A 82 -1.51 -8.72 -4.38
C LEU A 82 -1.18 -8.86 -2.88
N ARG A 83 0.07 -9.17 -2.55
CA ARG A 83 0.51 -9.41 -1.17
C ARG A 83 1.11 -8.18 -0.48
N HIS A 84 1.71 -7.28 -1.25
CA HIS A 84 2.49 -6.16 -0.72
C HIS A 84 1.84 -4.80 -0.91
N ARG A 85 0.86 -4.68 -1.80
CA ARG A 85 0.13 -3.45 -2.07
C ARG A 85 -1.27 -3.54 -1.51
N TRP A 86 -1.56 -2.71 -0.53
CA TRP A 86 -2.93 -2.50 -0.10
C TRP A 86 -3.61 -1.54 -1.06
N HIS A 87 -4.54 -2.09 -1.84
CA HIS A 87 -5.40 -1.36 -2.75
C HIS A 87 -6.84 -1.77 -2.45
N PRO A 88 -7.60 -0.94 -1.73
CA PRO A 88 -8.95 -1.31 -1.35
C PRO A 88 -9.87 -1.43 -2.56
N ALA A 89 -10.60 -2.53 -2.61
CA ALA A 89 -11.50 -2.86 -3.70
C ALA A 89 -12.84 -2.11 -3.63
N SER A 90 -13.05 -1.28 -2.60
CA SER A 90 -14.32 -0.58 -2.41
C SER A 90 -14.58 0.43 -3.52
N SER A 91 -15.55 0.10 -4.37
CA SER A 91 -15.96 0.93 -5.49
C SER A 91 -16.42 2.32 -5.02
N GLY A 92 -15.75 3.35 -5.51
CA GLY A 92 -16.06 4.75 -5.23
C GLY A 92 -15.31 5.39 -4.07
N ALA A 93 -14.41 4.66 -3.39
CA ALA A 93 -13.50 5.24 -2.43
C ALA A 93 -12.23 5.76 -3.14
N ILE A 94 -11.86 7.01 -2.83
CA ILE A 94 -10.60 7.61 -3.27
C ILE A 94 -9.55 7.22 -2.24
N LEU A 95 -8.71 6.27 -2.59
CA LEU A 95 -7.73 5.71 -1.66
C LEU A 95 -6.32 5.73 -2.26
N ALA A 96 -5.33 5.78 -1.37
CA ALA A 96 -3.93 5.68 -1.72
C ALA A 96 -3.56 4.23 -2.04
N ASP A 97 -2.71 4.03 -3.02
CA ASP A 97 -1.94 2.80 -3.15
C ASP A 97 -0.83 2.81 -2.10
N VAL A 98 -0.86 1.87 -1.17
CA VAL A 98 0.12 1.75 -0.11
C VAL A 98 0.85 0.42 -0.22
N TYR A 99 2.17 0.49 -0.27
CA TYR A 99 3.05 -0.66 -0.41
C TYR A 99 3.78 -0.92 0.89
N PHE A 100 3.99 -2.20 1.19
CA PHE A 100 4.73 -2.67 2.35
C PHE A 100 5.80 -3.64 1.89
N GLN A 101 7.03 -3.46 2.35
CA GLN A 101 8.15 -4.32 2.00
C GLN A 101 9.14 -4.41 3.17
N LEU A 102 9.64 -5.61 3.48
CA LEU A 102 10.76 -5.75 4.40
C LEU A 102 12.09 -5.39 3.72
N VAL A 103 12.84 -4.48 4.32
CA VAL A 103 14.18 -4.08 3.88
C VAL A 103 15.13 -4.16 5.07
N GLY A 104 15.82 -5.29 5.21
CA GLY A 104 16.66 -5.58 6.37
C GLY A 104 15.84 -5.65 7.66
N GLU A 105 16.17 -4.79 8.63
CA GLU A 105 15.48 -4.69 9.94
C GLU A 105 14.32 -3.69 9.95
N TYR A 106 13.89 -3.22 8.77
CA TYR A 106 12.84 -2.21 8.63
C TYR A 106 11.74 -2.70 7.72
N VAL A 107 10.50 -2.37 8.05
CA VAL A 107 9.39 -2.39 7.12
C VAL A 107 9.31 -1.03 6.44
N GLU A 108 9.47 -1.02 5.14
CA GLU A 108 9.21 0.12 4.29
C GLU A 108 7.71 0.24 4.07
N ILE A 109 7.18 1.44 4.29
CA ILE A 109 5.81 1.83 3.97
C ILE A 109 5.91 2.94 2.94
N SER A 110 5.45 2.69 1.73
CA SER A 110 5.48 3.68 0.66
C SER A 110 4.12 3.83 -0.02
N TRP A 111 3.87 4.95 -0.69
CA TRP A 111 2.58 5.21 -1.32
C TRP A 111 2.74 5.92 -2.65
N ASN A 112 1.75 5.69 -3.54
CA ASN A 112 1.62 6.36 -4.83
C ASN A 112 0.17 6.86 -5.00
N ASN A 113 0.01 8.18 -4.97
CA ASN A 113 -1.25 8.88 -5.14
C ASN A 113 -1.30 9.73 -6.41
N LYS A 114 -0.42 9.46 -7.38
CA LYS A 114 -0.30 10.28 -8.59
C LYS A 114 -1.46 10.09 -9.56
N GLU A 115 -2.03 8.89 -9.58
CA GLU A 115 -3.20 8.58 -10.40
C GLU A 115 -4.47 8.89 -9.60
N SER A 116 -4.84 10.16 -9.55
CA SER A 116 -6.10 10.61 -8.95
C SER A 116 -7.05 11.10 -10.03
N ASP A 117 -8.35 11.02 -9.76
CA ASP A 117 -9.38 11.58 -10.64
C ASP A 117 -9.15 13.07 -10.88
N GLU A 118 -9.66 13.62 -12.01
CA GLU A 118 -9.49 15.02 -12.39
C GLU A 118 -9.90 16.01 -11.27
N ASP A 119 -10.87 15.61 -10.43
CA ASP A 119 -11.42 16.45 -9.36
C ASP A 119 -10.74 16.24 -8.00
N VAL A 120 -9.78 15.31 -7.88
CA VAL A 120 -9.14 14.93 -6.61
C VAL A 120 -7.63 15.05 -6.69
N ARG A 121 -7.08 15.87 -5.83
CA ARG A 121 -5.63 16.04 -5.72
C ARG A 121 -5.14 15.67 -4.33
N PHE A 122 -4.46 14.55 -4.21
CA PHE A 122 -3.80 14.19 -2.95
C PHE A 122 -2.72 15.21 -2.56
N LEU A 123 -2.62 15.51 -1.27
CA LEU A 123 -1.60 16.41 -0.74
C LEU A 123 -0.23 15.74 -0.66
N ASN A 124 -0.20 14.42 -0.48
CA ASN A 124 1.00 13.59 -0.44
C ASN A 124 1.00 12.65 -1.64
N LEU A 125 1.58 13.07 -2.77
CA LEU A 125 1.48 12.36 -4.04
C LEU A 125 2.31 11.07 -4.09
N LEU A 126 3.52 11.11 -3.56
CA LEU A 126 4.46 9.99 -3.59
C LEU A 126 5.41 10.11 -2.41
N GLY A 127 5.70 9.01 -1.75
CA GLY A 127 6.65 9.01 -0.66
C GLY A 127 6.81 7.64 -0.02
N GLY A 128 7.66 7.60 1.01
CA GLY A 128 7.90 6.40 1.80
C GLY A 128 8.64 6.72 3.08
N THR A 129 8.53 5.79 4.02
CA THR A 129 9.25 5.81 5.28
C THR A 129 9.66 4.39 5.67
N LYS A 130 10.55 4.28 6.62
CA LYS A 130 11.01 2.99 7.16
C LYS A 130 10.75 2.94 8.66
N VAL A 131 10.00 1.95 9.09
CA VAL A 131 9.70 1.67 10.48
C VAL A 131 10.47 0.42 10.91
N ARG A 132 11.03 0.40 12.11
CA ARG A 132 11.65 -0.81 12.62
C ARG A 132 10.64 -1.96 12.60
N LYS A 133 11.10 -3.13 12.19
CA LYS A 133 10.30 -4.34 12.04
C LYS A 133 9.50 -4.69 13.30
N ASP A 134 10.15 -4.67 14.47
CA ASP A 134 9.51 -4.94 15.76
C ASP A 134 8.36 -3.94 16.05
N VAL A 135 8.60 -2.64 15.85
CA VAL A 135 7.59 -1.59 16.04
C VAL A 135 6.41 -1.75 15.09
N TYR A 136 6.68 -2.11 13.83
CA TYR A 136 5.63 -2.34 12.84
C TYR A 136 4.72 -3.49 13.25
N PHE A 137 5.29 -4.66 13.57
CA PHE A 137 4.50 -5.84 13.94
C PHE A 137 3.74 -5.65 15.25
N ASP A 138 4.36 -5.03 16.26
CA ASP A 138 3.69 -4.70 17.52
C ASP A 138 2.48 -3.77 17.27
N THR A 139 2.62 -2.81 16.36
CA THR A 139 1.54 -1.87 16.01
C THR A 139 0.40 -2.58 15.28
N VAL A 140 0.72 -3.44 14.30
CA VAL A 140 -0.30 -4.20 13.56
C VAL A 140 -1.01 -5.20 14.48
N ASP A 141 -0.27 -5.89 15.34
CA ASP A 141 -0.84 -6.83 16.32
C ASP A 141 -1.79 -6.12 17.30
N ALA A 142 -1.38 -4.95 17.81
CA ALA A 142 -2.23 -4.12 18.66
C ALA A 142 -3.51 -3.66 17.92
N PHE A 143 -3.37 -3.21 16.68
CA PHE A 143 -4.51 -2.83 15.83
C PHE A 143 -5.48 -4.00 15.61
N LEU A 144 -4.98 -5.18 15.22
CA LEU A 144 -5.81 -6.35 14.97
C LEU A 144 -6.51 -6.87 16.23
N LYS A 145 -5.88 -6.76 17.40
CA LYS A 145 -6.51 -7.08 18.68
C LYS A 145 -7.63 -6.12 19.03
N GLU A 146 -7.40 -4.82 18.89
CA GLU A 146 -8.43 -3.79 19.10
C GLU A 146 -9.62 -3.98 18.16
N TYR A 147 -9.34 -4.20 16.86
CA TYR A 147 -10.33 -4.49 15.85
C TYR A 147 -11.20 -5.71 16.21
N ALA A 148 -10.57 -6.82 16.64
CA ALA A 148 -11.30 -8.02 17.05
C ALA A 148 -12.22 -7.78 18.24
N LEU A 149 -11.80 -6.96 19.22
CA LEU A 149 -12.63 -6.60 20.37
C LEU A 149 -13.89 -5.82 19.96
N HIS A 150 -13.79 -4.91 19.00
CA HIS A 150 -14.94 -4.16 18.50
C HIS A 150 -16.01 -5.04 17.85
N TRP A 151 -15.61 -6.07 17.10
CA TRP A 151 -16.56 -7.02 16.47
C TRP A 151 -17.35 -7.87 17.45
N PHE A 152 -16.75 -8.24 18.59
CA PHE A 152 -17.40 -9.09 19.59
C PHE A 152 -18.32 -8.32 20.56
N TYR A 153 -18.25 -7.00 20.57
CA TYR A 153 -19.00 -6.15 21.53
C TYR A 153 -19.99 -5.18 20.88
N LEU A 154 -20.22 -5.25 19.57
CA LEU A 154 -21.36 -4.55 18.96
C LEU A 154 -22.63 -5.38 19.17
N PRO A 155 -23.68 -4.78 19.79
CA PRO A 155 -24.95 -5.47 20.09
C PRO A 155 -25.74 -5.77 18.83
#